data_51369e42b6446d80250ae289e77fe306
#
_entry.id   51369e42b6446d80250ae289e77fe306
#
_cell.length_a   1.000
_cell.length_b   1.000
_cell.length_c   1.000
_cell.angle_alpha   90.00
_cell.angle_beta   90.00
_cell.angle_gamma   90.00
#
_symmetry.space_group_name_H-M   'P 1'
#
loop_
_entity.id
_entity.type
_entity.pdbx_description
1 polymer ?
#
loop_
_entity_poly.entity_id
_entity_poly.type
_entity_poly.pdbx_seq_one_letter_code
_entity_poly.pdbx_strand_id
1 'polypeptide(L)'
;KQAYSAIKASHPATMVISGAPAPTGYFGGCSTAGCDDKPYVEAMAQAGATSYMDCLGVHYNEGIVPPSQTSGDPRGSSDYYTRYYQTMISTYYNAEGGRRKLCFTELGYLTGVGYSPPRAEVAPGFGWAGSTTVSQQAQWLADATRMAQSDSRVRLIVVFNVDFTGWGQDPQGGYAIIRPGGGCPACDSLHGVGK
;
A
#
# COMPACT_ATOMS: atom_id res chain seq x y z
N LYS A 1 -22.91 -2.98 -3.37
CA LYS A 1 -23.75 -3.49 -4.47
C LYS A 1 -24.45 -2.35 -5.18
N GLN A 2 -25.26 -1.54 -4.49
CA GLN A 2 -26.04 -0.45 -5.10
C GLN A 2 -25.15 0.55 -5.87
N ALA A 3 -24.08 1.04 -5.27
CA ALA A 3 -23.14 1.98 -5.92
C ALA A 3 -22.55 1.39 -7.21
N TYR A 4 -22.06 0.15 -7.15
CA TYR A 4 -21.52 -0.54 -8.33
C TYR A 4 -22.57 -0.61 -9.47
N SER A 5 -23.77 -1.07 -9.15
CA SER A 5 -24.84 -1.19 -10.14
C SER A 5 -25.22 0.16 -10.75
N ALA A 6 -25.30 1.22 -9.95
CA ALA A 6 -25.62 2.57 -10.42
C ALA A 6 -24.51 3.13 -11.33
N ILE A 7 -23.23 2.95 -10.93
CA ILE A 7 -22.08 3.40 -11.73
C ILE A 7 -22.06 2.65 -13.06
N LYS A 8 -22.21 1.32 -13.05
CA LYS A 8 -22.16 0.51 -14.26
C LYS A 8 -23.34 0.74 -15.19
N ALA A 9 -24.50 1.08 -14.66
CA ALA A 9 -25.66 1.46 -15.46
C ALA A 9 -25.46 2.80 -16.19
N SER A 10 -24.80 3.76 -15.55
CA SER A 10 -24.57 5.10 -16.11
C SER A 10 -23.28 5.15 -16.95
N HIS A 11 -22.20 4.56 -16.46
CA HIS A 11 -20.86 4.58 -17.05
C HIS A 11 -20.21 3.20 -17.01
N PRO A 12 -20.53 2.28 -17.91
CA PRO A 12 -20.07 0.88 -17.86
C PRO A 12 -18.55 0.72 -17.87
N ALA A 13 -17.83 1.64 -18.51
CA ALA A 13 -16.38 1.61 -18.62
C ALA A 13 -15.65 2.08 -17.34
N THR A 14 -16.34 2.75 -16.41
CA THR A 14 -15.73 3.24 -15.17
C THR A 14 -15.27 2.06 -14.30
N MET A 15 -14.00 2.05 -13.96
CA MET A 15 -13.45 1.06 -13.04
C MET A 15 -13.93 1.35 -11.61
N VAL A 16 -14.52 0.35 -10.97
CA VAL A 16 -14.99 0.43 -9.59
C VAL A 16 -14.04 -0.39 -8.71
N ILE A 17 -13.30 0.29 -7.87
CA ILE A 17 -12.38 -0.31 -6.90
C ILE A 17 -13.13 -0.41 -5.56
N SER A 18 -12.96 -1.52 -4.83
CA SER A 18 -13.48 -1.61 -3.46
C SER A 18 -12.75 -0.63 -2.53
N GLY A 19 -13.33 -0.31 -1.39
CA GLY A 19 -12.55 0.29 -0.31
C GLY A 19 -11.38 -0.63 0.05
N ALA A 20 -10.21 -0.06 0.30
CA ALA A 20 -9.06 -0.78 0.82
C ALA A 20 -9.13 -0.78 2.35
N PRO A 21 -9.15 -1.96 3.02
CA PRO A 21 -9.02 -1.98 4.47
C PRO A 21 -7.61 -1.55 4.89
N ALA A 22 -7.49 -0.91 6.04
CA ALA A 22 -6.19 -0.66 6.64
C ALA A 22 -5.55 -2.01 7.00
N PRO A 23 -4.30 -2.27 6.59
CA PRO A 23 -3.59 -3.47 7.02
C PRO A 23 -3.48 -3.48 8.53
N THR A 24 -3.91 -4.58 9.15
CA THR A 24 -3.89 -4.76 10.60
C THR A 24 -3.36 -6.15 10.97
N GLY A 25 -3.57 -6.63 12.11
CA GLY A 25 -3.12 -7.88 12.72
C GLY A 25 -3.28 -7.73 14.22
N TYR A 26 -3.99 -6.66 14.57
CA TYR A 26 -4.15 -6.20 15.95
C TYR A 26 -5.31 -6.88 16.67
N PHE A 27 -6.38 -7.24 15.95
CA PHE A 27 -7.62 -7.74 16.55
C PHE A 27 -7.60 -9.26 16.81
N GLY A 28 -6.63 -9.98 16.23
CA GLY A 28 -6.58 -11.45 16.31
C GLY A 28 -7.72 -12.13 15.54
N GLY A 29 -8.19 -11.51 14.47
CA GLY A 29 -9.34 -11.92 13.67
C GLY A 29 -10.45 -10.88 13.69
N CYS A 30 -11.72 -11.32 13.68
CA CYS A 30 -12.88 -10.43 13.74
C CYS A 30 -13.60 -10.55 15.08
N SER A 31 -13.96 -9.42 15.67
CA SER A 31 -14.68 -9.30 16.94
C SER A 31 -15.63 -8.09 16.91
N THR A 32 -16.31 -7.82 18.03
CA THR A 32 -17.12 -6.59 18.17
C THR A 32 -16.30 -5.31 18.21
N ALA A 33 -14.99 -5.42 18.54
CA ALA A 33 -14.07 -4.27 18.60
C ALA A 33 -13.51 -3.91 17.22
N GLY A 34 -13.47 -4.85 16.28
CA GLY A 34 -12.93 -4.66 14.93
C GLY A 34 -12.58 -5.97 14.26
N CYS A 35 -12.03 -5.88 13.07
CA CYS A 35 -11.67 -7.04 12.28
C CYS A 35 -10.33 -6.78 11.60
N ASP A 36 -9.43 -7.77 11.65
CA ASP A 36 -8.22 -7.71 10.85
C ASP A 36 -8.56 -7.75 9.36
N ASP A 37 -7.74 -7.12 8.56
CA ASP A 37 -7.96 -6.90 7.13
C ASP A 37 -8.12 -8.21 6.33
N LYS A 38 -7.26 -9.20 6.55
CA LYS A 38 -7.35 -10.49 5.85
C LYS A 38 -8.70 -11.18 6.08
N PRO A 39 -9.15 -11.48 7.33
CA PRO A 39 -10.45 -12.09 7.56
C PRO A 39 -11.63 -11.19 7.12
N TYR A 40 -11.46 -9.87 7.13
CA TYR A 40 -12.46 -8.95 6.57
C TYR A 40 -12.63 -9.14 5.06
N VAL A 41 -11.53 -9.23 4.31
CA VAL A 41 -11.56 -9.49 2.85
C VAL A 41 -12.16 -10.87 2.56
N GLU A 42 -11.81 -11.90 3.34
CA GLU A 42 -12.41 -13.23 3.23
C GLU A 42 -13.94 -13.19 3.42
N ALA A 43 -14.40 -12.48 4.45
CA ALA A 43 -15.83 -12.29 4.71
C ALA A 43 -16.55 -11.50 3.61
N MET A 44 -15.89 -10.47 3.05
CA MET A 44 -16.41 -9.74 1.88
C MET A 44 -16.59 -10.67 0.67
N ALA A 45 -15.61 -11.52 0.39
CA ALA A 45 -15.67 -12.48 -0.71
C ALA A 45 -16.79 -13.50 -0.51
N GLN A 46 -16.93 -14.05 0.70
CA GLN A 46 -18.03 -14.96 1.09
C GLN A 46 -19.41 -14.30 0.94
N ALA A 47 -19.52 -13.02 1.25
CA ALA A 47 -20.74 -12.23 1.06
C ALA A 47 -21.02 -11.87 -0.42
N GLY A 48 -20.18 -12.33 -1.35
CA GLY A 48 -20.34 -12.10 -2.79
C GLY A 48 -19.93 -10.69 -3.25
N ALA A 49 -19.12 -9.97 -2.48
CA ALA A 49 -18.68 -8.62 -2.82
C ALA A 49 -17.85 -8.59 -4.11
N THR A 50 -17.12 -9.66 -4.43
CA THR A 50 -16.31 -9.78 -5.65
C THR A 50 -17.09 -9.56 -6.95
N SER A 51 -18.40 -9.80 -6.95
CA SER A 51 -19.27 -9.51 -8.09
C SER A 51 -19.62 -8.03 -8.26
N TYR A 52 -19.26 -7.20 -7.30
CA TYR A 52 -19.60 -5.78 -7.25
C TYR A 52 -18.36 -4.88 -7.12
N MET A 53 -17.26 -5.33 -7.70
CA MET A 53 -16.03 -4.56 -7.89
C MET A 53 -15.31 -5.03 -9.15
N ASP A 54 -14.57 -4.17 -9.77
CA ASP A 54 -13.67 -4.52 -10.88
C ASP A 54 -12.27 -4.86 -10.37
N CYS A 55 -11.94 -4.39 -9.16
CA CYS A 55 -10.63 -4.51 -8.54
C CYS A 55 -10.76 -4.45 -7.01
N LEU A 56 -10.00 -5.26 -6.30
CA LEU A 56 -9.88 -5.17 -4.85
C LEU A 56 -8.87 -4.07 -4.47
N GLY A 57 -9.32 -3.10 -3.67
CA GLY A 57 -8.45 -2.05 -3.14
C GLY A 57 -7.48 -2.59 -2.09
N VAL A 58 -6.22 -2.15 -2.16
CA VAL A 58 -5.14 -2.56 -1.25
C VAL A 58 -4.34 -1.34 -0.83
N HIS A 59 -3.93 -1.28 0.44
CA HIS A 59 -2.93 -0.33 0.94
C HIS A 59 -1.65 -1.08 1.32
N TYR A 60 -0.50 -0.55 0.90
CA TYR A 60 0.80 -1.07 1.29
C TYR A 60 1.72 0.10 1.67
N ASN A 61 1.88 0.31 2.96
CA ASN A 61 2.60 1.46 3.52
C ASN A 61 3.61 1.09 4.62
N GLU A 62 3.73 -0.20 4.98
CA GLU A 62 4.56 -0.66 6.10
C GLU A 62 5.94 -1.19 5.69
N GLY A 63 6.29 -1.18 4.41
CA GLY A 63 7.55 -1.74 3.91
C GLY A 63 8.76 -0.92 4.32
N ILE A 64 9.81 -1.59 4.82
CA ILE A 64 11.15 -1.04 5.04
C ILE A 64 12.25 -1.94 4.49
N VAL A 65 11.88 -2.83 3.60
CA VAL A 65 12.77 -3.71 2.83
C VAL A 65 12.41 -3.61 1.35
N PRO A 66 13.32 -3.99 0.44
CA PRO A 66 13.03 -4.01 -0.99
C PRO A 66 11.77 -4.84 -1.32
N PRO A 67 10.96 -4.45 -2.32
CA PRO A 67 9.69 -5.14 -2.64
C PRO A 67 9.88 -6.58 -3.13
N SER A 68 11.08 -6.97 -3.52
CA SER A 68 11.44 -8.35 -3.87
C SER A 68 11.65 -9.27 -2.65
N GLN A 69 11.83 -8.70 -1.46
CA GLN A 69 12.03 -9.48 -0.24
C GLN A 69 10.70 -9.93 0.37
N THR A 70 10.71 -11.15 0.92
CA THR A 70 9.59 -11.77 1.63
C THR A 70 9.95 -12.17 3.06
N SER A 71 11.12 -11.76 3.51
CA SER A 71 11.65 -12.00 4.86
C SER A 71 12.72 -10.98 5.21
N GLY A 72 13.22 -10.98 6.46
CA GLY A 72 14.34 -10.16 6.88
C GLY A 72 13.97 -8.74 7.31
N ASP A 73 12.71 -8.48 7.62
CA ASP A 73 12.31 -7.22 8.24
C ASP A 73 12.96 -7.07 9.62
N PRO A 74 13.72 -5.99 9.87
CA PRO A 74 14.47 -5.81 11.11
C PRO A 74 13.59 -5.60 12.35
N ARG A 75 12.30 -5.41 12.20
CA ARG A 75 11.35 -5.27 13.32
C ARG A 75 11.05 -6.59 14.05
N GLY A 76 11.57 -7.71 13.59
CA GLY A 76 11.49 -9.00 14.27
C GLY A 76 10.38 -9.91 13.79
N SER A 77 9.12 -9.60 13.78
CA SER A 77 8.04 -10.46 13.28
C SER A 77 8.11 -10.56 11.75
N SER A 78 9.12 -11.28 11.26
CA SER A 78 9.59 -11.21 9.88
C SER A 78 8.61 -11.79 8.85
N ASP A 79 7.68 -12.62 9.27
CA ASP A 79 6.70 -13.32 8.44
C ASP A 79 5.35 -12.61 8.32
N TYR A 80 5.18 -11.46 9.01
CA TYR A 80 3.92 -10.74 8.94
C TYR A 80 3.71 -10.11 7.57
N TYR A 81 2.65 -10.51 6.87
CA TYR A 81 2.45 -10.23 5.44
C TYR A 81 2.38 -8.74 5.07
N THR A 82 1.94 -7.86 5.98
CA THR A 82 1.83 -6.41 5.69
C THR A 82 3.18 -5.73 5.50
N ARG A 83 4.26 -6.37 5.95
CA ARG A 83 5.64 -5.85 5.86
C ARG A 83 6.31 -6.10 4.52
N TYR A 84 5.74 -6.97 3.68
CA TYR A 84 6.34 -7.39 2.42
C TYR A 84 5.37 -7.24 1.26
N TYR A 85 5.82 -6.57 0.21
CA TYR A 85 5.01 -6.28 -0.96
C TYR A 85 4.42 -7.55 -1.61
N GLN A 86 5.26 -8.57 -1.83
CA GLN A 86 4.82 -9.82 -2.46
C GLN A 86 3.86 -10.64 -1.59
N THR A 87 4.10 -10.67 -0.29
CA THR A 87 3.21 -11.40 0.63
C THR A 87 1.88 -10.69 0.79
N MET A 88 1.88 -9.36 0.73
CA MET A 88 0.65 -8.56 0.70
C MET A 88 -0.21 -8.90 -0.52
N ILE A 89 0.40 -8.91 -1.73
CA ILE A 89 -0.27 -9.34 -2.97
C ILE A 89 -0.87 -10.74 -2.81
N SER A 90 -0.07 -11.70 -2.38
CA SER A 90 -0.52 -13.08 -2.26
C SER A 90 -1.63 -13.26 -1.23
N THR A 91 -1.52 -12.58 -0.09
CA THR A 91 -2.51 -12.65 0.99
C THR A 91 -3.85 -12.10 0.54
N TYR A 92 -3.89 -10.91 -0.05
CA TYR A 92 -5.14 -10.29 -0.47
C TYR A 92 -5.78 -10.99 -1.67
N TYR A 93 -4.97 -11.39 -2.66
CA TYR A 93 -5.45 -12.12 -3.81
C TYR A 93 -6.10 -13.45 -3.41
N ASN A 94 -5.47 -14.18 -2.49
CA ASN A 94 -6.02 -15.45 -1.99
C ASN A 94 -7.25 -15.23 -1.10
N ALA A 95 -7.24 -14.21 -0.24
CA ALA A 95 -8.35 -13.89 0.66
C ALA A 95 -9.65 -13.58 -0.11
N GLU A 96 -9.55 -12.91 -1.26
CA GLU A 96 -10.74 -12.63 -2.08
C GLU A 96 -11.10 -13.79 -3.05
N GLY A 97 -10.33 -14.88 -3.05
CA GLY A 97 -10.57 -16.09 -3.83
C GLY A 97 -10.03 -16.05 -5.26
N GLY A 98 -9.07 -15.18 -5.58
CA GLY A 98 -8.41 -15.09 -6.88
C GLY A 98 -9.30 -14.62 -8.04
N ARG A 99 -10.40 -13.95 -7.74
CA ARG A 99 -11.42 -13.58 -8.73
C ARG A 99 -11.23 -12.18 -9.30
N ARG A 100 -10.56 -11.30 -8.56
CA ARG A 100 -10.30 -9.91 -8.96
C ARG A 100 -8.82 -9.58 -8.85
N LYS A 101 -8.36 -8.72 -9.73
CA LYS A 101 -7.03 -8.13 -9.61
C LYS A 101 -6.99 -7.16 -8.44
N LEU A 102 -5.80 -6.86 -7.98
CA LEU A 102 -5.53 -5.91 -6.91
C LEU A 102 -5.26 -4.53 -7.49
N CYS A 103 -5.81 -3.51 -6.85
CA CYS A 103 -5.52 -2.11 -7.10
C CYS A 103 -4.93 -1.50 -5.84
N PHE A 104 -3.64 -1.22 -5.85
CA PHE A 104 -3.02 -0.47 -4.78
C PHE A 104 -3.51 0.98 -4.85
N THR A 105 -4.51 1.30 -4.04
CA THR A 105 -5.00 2.68 -3.90
C THR A 105 -4.06 3.51 -3.04
N GLU A 106 -3.19 2.84 -2.28
CA GLU A 106 -2.01 3.43 -1.66
C GLU A 106 -0.84 2.44 -1.74
N LEU A 107 0.27 2.90 -2.30
CA LEU A 107 1.55 2.24 -2.23
C LEU A 107 2.61 3.27 -1.87
N GLY A 108 3.17 3.15 -0.67
CA GLY A 108 4.16 4.10 -0.16
C GLY A 108 5.24 3.44 0.69
N TYR A 109 6.42 4.04 0.67
CA TYR A 109 7.51 3.73 1.58
C TYR A 109 7.82 4.98 2.40
N LEU A 110 7.76 4.84 3.71
CA LEU A 110 8.01 5.93 4.65
C LEU A 110 9.52 6.16 4.81
N THR A 111 9.95 7.41 4.73
CA THR A 111 11.32 7.82 5.10
C THR A 111 11.29 8.89 6.17
N GLY A 112 12.18 8.78 7.17
CA GLY A 112 12.36 9.80 8.22
C GLY A 112 13.20 11.00 7.79
N VAL A 113 13.74 11.02 6.56
CA VAL A 113 14.55 12.13 6.07
C VAL A 113 13.68 13.35 5.79
N GLY A 114 14.05 14.49 6.33
CA GLY A 114 13.30 15.74 6.20
C GLY A 114 12.56 16.15 7.48
N TYR A 115 12.45 15.29 8.47
CA TYR A 115 11.95 15.62 9.80
C TYR A 115 13.06 16.15 10.70
N SER A 116 12.72 17.05 11.64
CA SER A 116 13.67 17.63 12.61
C SER A 116 13.24 17.25 14.03
N PRO A 117 14.17 16.74 14.87
CA PRO A 117 15.55 16.36 14.57
C PRO A 117 15.63 15.17 13.61
N PRO A 118 16.74 15.08 12.85
CA PRO A 118 16.85 14.12 11.74
C PRO A 118 16.69 12.68 12.25
N ARG A 119 15.74 11.97 11.67
CA ARG A 119 15.51 10.52 11.72
C ARG A 119 14.87 9.93 12.99
N ALA A 120 14.74 10.66 14.09
CA ALA A 120 14.42 9.97 15.33
C ALA A 120 12.97 9.53 15.42
N GLU A 121 12.03 10.37 15.01
CA GLU A 121 10.61 10.04 15.15
C GLU A 121 9.80 10.82 14.11
N VAL A 122 9.46 10.16 13.04
CA VAL A 122 8.52 10.70 12.03
C VAL A 122 7.19 11.05 12.70
N ALA A 123 6.71 10.15 13.58
CA ALA A 123 5.54 10.34 14.43
C ALA A 123 5.58 9.25 15.52
N PRO A 124 4.86 9.40 16.64
CA PRO A 124 4.70 8.33 17.61
C PRO A 124 4.22 7.03 16.92
N GLY A 125 4.95 5.94 17.14
CA GLY A 125 4.68 4.64 16.50
C GLY A 125 5.26 4.43 15.11
N PHE A 126 5.86 5.43 14.45
CA PHE A 126 6.44 5.31 13.10
C PHE A 126 7.98 5.33 13.08
N GLY A 127 8.63 5.28 14.24
CA GLY A 127 10.10 5.27 14.37
C GLY A 127 10.77 4.11 13.61
N TRP A 128 10.05 3.07 13.31
CA TRP A 128 10.51 1.93 12.49
C TRP A 128 10.97 2.32 11.07
N ALA A 129 10.51 3.45 10.54
CA ALA A 129 10.91 3.96 9.23
C ALA A 129 12.13 4.90 9.28
N GLY A 130 12.68 5.17 10.46
CA GLY A 130 13.75 6.16 10.65
C GLY A 130 15.03 5.86 9.87
N SER A 131 15.31 4.59 9.55
CA SER A 131 16.48 4.17 8.76
C SER A 131 16.25 4.19 7.25
N THR A 132 15.03 4.30 6.78
CA THR A 132 14.72 4.34 5.34
C THR A 132 15.19 5.68 4.75
N THR A 133 16.01 5.61 3.71
CA THR A 133 16.51 6.79 3.00
C THR A 133 15.60 7.21 1.86
N VAL A 134 15.73 8.46 1.40
CA VAL A 134 15.01 8.96 0.21
C VAL A 134 15.34 8.14 -1.04
N SER A 135 16.61 7.71 -1.18
CA SER A 135 17.03 6.87 -2.30
C SER A 135 16.37 5.49 -2.26
N GLN A 136 16.23 4.89 -1.06
CA GLN A 136 15.52 3.62 -0.90
C GLN A 136 14.03 3.78 -1.22
N GLN A 137 13.38 4.84 -0.72
CA GLN A 137 11.99 5.14 -1.07
C GLN A 137 11.81 5.21 -2.59
N ALA A 138 12.64 5.98 -3.28
CA ALA A 138 12.58 6.16 -4.72
C ALA A 138 12.80 4.84 -5.48
N GLN A 139 13.84 4.10 -5.11
CA GLN A 139 14.17 2.82 -5.75
C GLN A 139 13.09 1.76 -5.52
N TRP A 140 12.60 1.63 -4.28
CA TRP A 140 11.60 0.61 -3.95
C TRP A 140 10.23 0.89 -4.58
N LEU A 141 9.85 2.16 -4.73
CA LEU A 141 8.64 2.52 -5.48
C LEU A 141 8.76 2.12 -6.96
N ALA A 142 9.91 2.40 -7.57
CA ALA A 142 10.17 2.00 -8.96
C ALA A 142 10.21 0.47 -9.12
N ASP A 143 10.87 -0.24 -8.20
CA ASP A 143 10.94 -1.69 -8.23
C ASP A 143 9.58 -2.34 -8.03
N ALA A 144 8.78 -1.87 -7.06
CA ALA A 144 7.41 -2.36 -6.86
C ALA A 144 6.55 -2.15 -8.11
N THR A 145 6.72 -1.01 -8.78
CA THR A 145 6.00 -0.70 -10.03
C THR A 145 6.42 -1.65 -11.16
N ARG A 146 7.72 -1.92 -11.34
CA ARG A 146 8.21 -2.90 -12.34
C ARG A 146 7.67 -4.30 -12.05
N MET A 147 7.68 -4.71 -10.79
CA MET A 147 7.14 -6.01 -10.38
C MET A 147 5.64 -6.10 -10.68
N ALA A 148 4.88 -5.04 -10.42
CA ALA A 148 3.45 -4.99 -10.73
C ALA A 148 3.16 -5.11 -12.23
N GLN A 149 3.98 -4.53 -13.09
CA GLN A 149 3.81 -4.64 -14.55
C GLN A 149 3.90 -6.10 -15.05
N SER A 150 4.66 -6.92 -14.37
CA SER A 150 4.82 -8.35 -14.70
C SER A 150 3.92 -9.28 -13.88
N ASP A 151 3.22 -8.77 -12.87
CA ASP A 151 2.31 -9.57 -12.03
C ASP A 151 0.87 -9.44 -12.51
N SER A 152 0.36 -10.51 -13.10
CA SER A 152 -1.02 -10.55 -13.64
C SER A 152 -2.11 -10.29 -12.58
N ARG A 153 -1.77 -10.41 -11.30
CA ARG A 153 -2.68 -10.16 -10.16
C ARG A 153 -2.86 -8.67 -9.87
N VAL A 154 -1.92 -7.82 -10.29
CA VAL A 154 -1.97 -6.38 -10.06
C VAL A 154 -2.51 -5.66 -11.30
N ARG A 155 -3.35 -4.65 -11.09
CA ARG A 155 -3.96 -3.84 -12.15
C ARG A 155 -3.59 -2.36 -12.09
N LEU A 156 -3.42 -1.83 -10.89
CA LEU A 156 -3.21 -0.41 -10.66
C LEU A 156 -2.31 -0.20 -9.45
N ILE A 157 -1.47 0.81 -9.54
CA ILE A 157 -0.77 1.39 -8.38
C ILE A 157 -1.01 2.90 -8.37
N VAL A 158 -1.42 3.41 -7.22
CA VAL A 158 -1.42 4.84 -6.89
C VAL A 158 -0.34 5.05 -5.84
N VAL A 159 0.63 5.89 -6.15
CA VAL A 159 1.72 6.23 -5.21
C VAL A 159 1.15 7.07 -4.07
N PHE A 160 1.38 6.66 -2.85
CA PHE A 160 1.03 7.38 -1.64
C PHE A 160 2.30 7.92 -0.97
N ASN A 161 2.47 9.26 -0.87
CA ASN A 161 1.67 10.28 -1.52
C ASN A 161 2.58 11.15 -2.40
N VAL A 162 2.01 12.09 -3.15
CA VAL A 162 2.78 12.92 -4.09
C VAL A 162 3.41 14.11 -3.38
N ASP A 163 2.60 14.94 -2.73
CA ASP A 163 3.02 16.24 -2.18
C ASP A 163 2.25 16.54 -0.88
N PHE A 164 2.78 16.10 0.23
CA PHE A 164 2.26 16.42 1.56
C PHE A 164 3.25 17.35 2.26
N THR A 165 2.83 18.57 2.55
CA THR A 165 3.72 19.65 3.02
C THR A 165 3.85 19.76 4.54
N GLY A 166 3.09 18.97 5.30
CA GLY A 166 3.14 18.94 6.76
C GLY A 166 4.27 18.04 7.27
N TRP A 167 5.39 18.63 7.69
CA TRP A 167 6.58 17.93 8.17
C TRP A 167 6.69 17.90 9.70
N GLY A 168 5.56 17.92 10.38
CA GLY A 168 5.47 17.78 11.82
C GLY A 168 5.50 16.33 12.29
N GLN A 169 4.66 15.98 13.27
CA GLN A 169 4.54 14.61 13.78
C GLN A 169 3.63 13.70 12.91
N ASP A 170 3.10 14.21 11.81
CA ASP A 170 2.29 13.43 10.89
C ASP A 170 3.21 12.59 9.97
N PRO A 171 3.05 11.26 9.92
CA PRO A 171 3.88 10.41 9.10
C PRO A 171 3.68 10.63 7.59
N GLN A 172 2.60 11.28 7.16
CA GLN A 172 2.28 11.43 5.74
C GLN A 172 3.33 12.23 4.97
N GLY A 173 3.99 13.20 5.61
CA GLY A 173 5.12 13.91 5.01
C GLY A 173 6.26 12.97 4.59
N GLY A 174 6.54 11.94 5.38
CA GLY A 174 7.58 10.97 5.07
C GLY A 174 7.26 10.05 3.89
N TYR A 175 6.00 9.90 3.54
CA TYR A 175 5.56 9.19 2.32
C TYR A 175 5.63 10.09 1.07
N ALA A 176 5.60 11.40 1.21
CA ALA A 176 5.60 12.32 0.09
C ALA A 176 6.83 12.13 -0.79
N ILE A 177 6.63 11.95 -2.09
CA ILE A 177 7.72 11.76 -3.05
C ILE A 177 8.35 13.09 -3.47
N ILE A 178 7.59 14.20 -3.42
CA ILE A 178 8.15 15.55 -3.50
C ILE A 178 8.66 15.91 -2.12
N ARG A 179 9.98 16.08 -2.03
CA ARG A 179 10.67 16.28 -0.75
C ARG A 179 10.76 17.75 -0.35
N PRO A 180 11.07 18.06 0.93
CA PRO A 180 11.39 19.43 1.32
C PRO A 180 12.43 20.04 0.38
N GLY A 181 12.14 21.21 -0.17
CA GLY A 181 13.00 21.86 -1.18
C GLY A 181 12.62 21.54 -2.64
N GLY A 182 11.58 20.74 -2.89
CA GLY A 182 10.98 20.53 -4.21
C GLY A 182 11.60 19.41 -5.06
N GLY A 183 12.62 18.71 -4.57
CA GLY A 183 13.20 17.57 -5.30
C GLY A 183 12.28 16.34 -5.28
N CYS A 184 12.28 15.55 -6.36
CA CYS A 184 11.49 14.33 -6.48
C CYS A 184 12.33 13.15 -6.99
N PRO A 185 13.23 12.56 -6.18
CA PRO A 185 14.02 11.40 -6.61
C PRO A 185 13.16 10.19 -7.04
N ALA A 186 11.97 10.01 -6.43
CA ALA A 186 11.05 8.97 -6.85
C ALA A 186 10.44 9.22 -8.23
N CYS A 187 10.21 10.49 -8.61
CA CYS A 187 9.76 10.84 -9.96
C CYS A 187 10.78 10.38 -11.01
N ASP A 188 12.08 10.65 -10.75
CA ASP A 188 13.16 10.26 -11.64
C ASP A 188 13.25 8.73 -11.77
N SER A 189 13.16 8.01 -10.65
CA SER A 189 13.20 6.54 -10.65
C SER A 189 11.97 5.92 -11.33
N LEU A 190 10.79 6.49 -11.14
CA LEU A 190 9.54 6.04 -11.77
C LEU A 190 9.48 6.36 -13.26
N HIS A 191 10.08 7.50 -13.70
CA HIS A 191 10.20 7.83 -15.13
C HIS A 191 10.94 6.74 -15.91
N GLY A 192 11.91 6.08 -15.29
CA GLY A 192 12.65 4.96 -15.87
C GLY A 192 11.89 3.62 -15.86
N VAL A 193 10.70 3.56 -15.28
CA VAL A 193 9.84 2.38 -15.34
C VAL A 193 9.00 2.50 -16.61
N GLY A 194 9.33 1.71 -17.62
CA GLY A 194 8.70 1.75 -18.94
C GLY A 194 7.16 1.77 -18.87
N LYS A 195 6.58 2.39 -19.87
CA LYS A 195 5.12 2.49 -20.08
C LYS A 195 4.55 1.16 -20.52
#